data_5d4c2ae2a78947b049901982f6c109d3
#
_entry.id   5d4c2ae2a78947b049901982f6c109d3
#
_cell.length_a   1.000
_cell.length_b   1.000
_cell.length_c   1.000
_cell.angle_alpha   90.00
_cell.angle_beta   90.00
_cell.angle_gamma   90.00
#
_symmetry.space_group_name_H-M   'P 1'
#
loop_
_entity.id
_entity.type
_entity.pdbx_description
1 polymer ?
#
loop_
_entity_poly.entity_id
_entity_poly.type
_entity_poly.pdbx_seq_one_letter_code
_entity_poly.pdbx_strand_id
1 'polypeptide(L)'
;MRTRSIHKAALTDAVTPLEESGKKLAYKAAVEGIVLLENDGSLPLKAGKIALYGAGAKKTIKGGTGSGEVNERHAVSVFEGLEQSGFTVTTMRWIEDYDQAFEEGEQEYAEEFRKKLSLKNLSDFMNLMSSPYRYPYGRAIQEKDIEESDTDSCIYVVSRQAGEGADRKLDENEYGISEIERI
;
A
#
# COMPACT_ATOMS: atom_id res chain seq x y z
N MET A 1 4.52 29.31 36.88
CA MET A 1 5.64 29.52 35.94
C MET A 1 5.34 28.73 34.69
N ARG A 2 4.98 29.37 33.56
CA ARG A 2 4.73 28.66 32.29
C ARG A 2 6.10 28.40 31.63
N THR A 3 6.55 27.17 31.62
CA THR A 3 7.68 26.75 30.81
C THR A 3 7.26 26.84 29.32
N ARG A 4 7.75 27.86 28.63
CA ARG A 4 7.65 27.87 27.16
C ARG A 4 8.52 26.74 26.63
N SER A 5 7.92 25.77 25.95
CA SER A 5 8.68 24.82 25.15
C SER A 5 9.46 25.61 24.09
N ILE A 6 10.78 25.52 24.16
CA ILE A 6 11.70 26.16 23.20
C ILE A 6 11.97 25.26 21.99
N HIS A 7 11.44 24.06 21.98
CA HIS A 7 11.60 23.14 20.88
C HIS A 7 10.57 23.44 19.79
N LYS A 8 11.04 24.07 18.72
CA LYS A 8 10.28 24.21 17.48
C LYS A 8 10.78 23.14 16.50
N ALA A 9 9.87 22.39 15.91
CA ALA A 9 10.22 21.55 14.76
C ALA A 9 10.84 22.43 13.66
N ALA A 10 11.91 21.97 13.06
CA ALA A 10 12.48 22.64 11.90
C ALA A 10 11.48 22.55 10.74
N LEU A 11 11.07 23.71 10.20
CA LEU A 11 10.28 23.78 8.97
C LEU A 11 11.26 23.83 7.80
N THR A 12 11.61 22.68 7.26
CA THR A 12 12.54 22.57 6.14
C THR A 12 12.20 21.35 5.29
N ASP A 13 12.35 21.47 3.98
CA ASP A 13 12.26 20.36 3.05
C ASP A 13 13.60 19.61 2.86
N ALA A 14 14.67 20.13 3.47
CA ALA A 14 15.96 19.46 3.42
C ALA A 14 15.93 18.14 4.21
N VAL A 15 16.49 17.11 3.61
CA VAL A 15 16.67 15.82 4.30
C VAL A 15 17.69 16.00 5.41
N THR A 16 17.30 15.64 6.63
CA THR A 16 18.18 15.78 7.80
C THR A 16 18.98 14.49 8.04
N PRO A 17 20.11 14.55 8.75
CA PRO A 17 20.85 13.34 9.17
C PRO A 17 19.99 12.38 10.02
N LEU A 18 19.02 12.90 10.75
CA LEU A 18 18.06 12.09 11.53
C LEU A 18 17.14 11.30 10.61
N GLU A 19 16.61 11.92 9.54
CA GLU A 19 15.79 11.23 8.55
C GLU A 19 16.59 10.13 7.84
N GLU A 20 17.84 10.38 7.48
CA GLU A 20 18.70 9.36 6.86
C GLU A 20 18.99 8.19 7.81
N SER A 21 19.22 8.46 9.08
CA SER A 21 19.39 7.39 10.07
C SER A 21 18.09 6.63 10.31
N GLY A 22 16.95 7.33 10.29
CA GLY A 22 15.62 6.75 10.40
C GLY A 22 15.30 5.79 9.24
N LYS A 23 15.60 6.18 8.00
CA LYS A 23 15.45 5.30 6.82
C LYS A 23 16.24 4.01 6.94
N LYS A 24 17.51 4.10 7.37
CA LYS A 24 18.36 2.91 7.57
C LYS A 24 17.81 2.00 8.66
N LEU A 25 17.29 2.57 9.73
CA LEU A 25 16.67 1.82 10.81
C LEU A 25 15.36 1.16 10.35
N ALA A 26 14.53 1.88 9.60
CA ALA A 26 13.28 1.36 9.03
C ALA A 26 13.53 0.19 8.06
N TYR A 27 14.53 0.33 7.19
CA TYR A 27 14.96 -0.76 6.30
C TYR A 27 15.37 -2.01 7.10
N LYS A 28 16.23 -1.83 8.10
CA LYS A 28 16.68 -2.94 8.94
C LYS A 28 15.50 -3.61 9.67
N ALA A 29 14.61 -2.82 10.25
CA ALA A 29 13.43 -3.32 10.94
C ALA A 29 12.49 -4.09 9.99
N ALA A 30 12.30 -3.61 8.75
CA ALA A 30 11.51 -4.29 7.75
C ALA A 30 12.12 -5.65 7.38
N VAL A 31 13.42 -5.69 7.12
CA VAL A 31 14.13 -6.95 6.80
C VAL A 31 14.05 -7.95 7.96
N GLU A 32 14.22 -7.50 9.21
CA GLU A 32 14.11 -8.36 10.40
C GLU A 32 12.66 -8.77 10.71
N GLY A 33 11.67 -7.99 10.25
CA GLY A 33 10.25 -8.25 10.44
C GLY A 33 9.62 -9.17 9.41
N ILE A 34 10.30 -9.44 8.29
CA ILE A 34 9.80 -10.35 7.25
C ILE A 34 9.88 -11.80 7.74
N VAL A 35 8.77 -12.51 7.63
CA VAL A 35 8.68 -13.93 8.00
C VAL A 35 8.43 -14.76 6.75
N LEU A 36 9.34 -15.68 6.45
CA LEU A 36 9.15 -16.68 5.41
C LEU A 36 8.28 -17.80 5.97
N LEU A 37 7.02 -17.85 5.53
CA LEU A 37 6.05 -18.84 6.03
C LEU A 37 6.27 -20.20 5.38
N GLU A 38 6.57 -20.23 4.10
CA GLU A 38 6.77 -21.44 3.32
C GLU A 38 7.76 -21.18 2.18
N ASN A 39 8.55 -22.16 1.80
CA ASN A 39 9.41 -22.12 0.64
C ASN A 39 9.65 -23.55 0.13
N ASP A 40 9.15 -23.83 -1.05
CA ASP A 40 9.32 -25.11 -1.75
C ASP A 40 10.63 -25.18 -2.59
N GLY A 41 11.50 -24.19 -2.43
CA GLY A 41 12.73 -24.02 -3.20
C GLY A 41 12.63 -22.95 -4.29
N SER A 42 11.50 -22.26 -4.43
CA SER A 42 11.36 -21.14 -5.36
C SER A 42 12.18 -19.93 -4.95
N LEU A 43 12.44 -19.75 -3.66
CA LEU A 43 13.26 -18.65 -3.13
C LEU A 43 14.68 -19.14 -2.76
N PRO A 44 15.72 -18.30 -2.96
CA PRO A 44 15.68 -16.94 -3.49
C PRO A 44 15.53 -16.88 -5.01
N LEU A 45 14.77 -15.92 -5.51
CA LEU A 45 14.67 -15.65 -6.93
C LEU A 45 15.97 -15.03 -7.47
N LYS A 46 16.30 -15.35 -8.70
CA LYS A 46 17.41 -14.68 -9.42
C LYS A 46 16.85 -13.44 -10.12
N ALA A 47 17.61 -12.34 -10.05
CA ALA A 47 17.26 -11.13 -10.78
C ALA A 47 17.05 -11.40 -12.27
N GLY A 48 16.01 -10.81 -12.84
CA GLY A 48 15.59 -11.03 -14.21
C GLY A 48 14.16 -10.52 -14.42
N LYS A 49 13.48 -11.03 -15.43
CA LYS A 49 12.06 -10.71 -15.67
C LYS A 49 11.19 -11.30 -14.57
N ILE A 50 10.19 -10.55 -14.13
CA ILE A 50 9.24 -10.97 -13.11
C ILE A 50 7.85 -10.38 -13.37
N ALA A 51 6.82 -11.20 -13.25
CA ALA A 51 5.44 -10.73 -13.22
C ALA A 51 5.10 -10.25 -11.80
N LEU A 52 4.48 -9.08 -11.68
CA LEU A 52 4.08 -8.51 -10.40
C LEU A 52 2.61 -8.09 -10.46
N TYR A 53 1.83 -8.61 -9.53
CA TYR A 53 0.40 -8.35 -9.41
C TYR A 53 0.00 -8.05 -7.96
N GLY A 54 -1.24 -7.66 -7.78
CA GLY A 54 -1.88 -7.48 -6.47
C GLY A 54 -1.84 -6.05 -5.96
N ALA A 55 -2.79 -5.72 -5.10
CA ALA A 55 -3.04 -4.37 -4.60
C ALA A 55 -1.84 -3.73 -3.90
N GLY A 56 -0.99 -4.52 -3.26
CA GLY A 56 0.20 -4.04 -2.56
C GLY A 56 1.44 -3.85 -3.44
N ALA A 57 1.37 -4.17 -4.75
CA ALA A 57 2.52 -4.15 -5.64
C ALA A 57 3.18 -2.76 -5.72
N LYS A 58 2.38 -1.73 -5.91
CA LYS A 58 2.83 -0.34 -6.05
C LYS A 58 2.31 0.58 -4.96
N LYS A 59 1.14 0.28 -4.41
CA LYS A 59 0.51 1.00 -3.29
C LYS A 59 0.70 0.21 -1.99
N THR A 60 1.93 0.15 -1.50
CA THR A 60 2.27 -0.61 -0.29
C THR A 60 1.62 0.03 0.94
N ILE A 61 0.81 -0.74 1.66
CA ILE A 61 0.19 -0.31 2.92
C ILE A 61 1.23 -0.44 4.04
N LYS A 62 1.56 0.66 4.70
CA LYS A 62 2.58 0.75 5.76
C LYS A 62 2.00 0.89 7.15
N GLY A 63 0.76 1.31 7.24
CA GLY A 63 0.07 1.55 8.50
C GLY A 63 -1.43 1.57 8.31
N GLY A 64 -2.18 1.69 9.39
CA GLY A 64 -3.63 1.86 9.34
C GLY A 64 -4.01 3.25 8.82
N THR A 65 -5.22 3.35 8.29
CA THR A 65 -5.83 4.63 7.91
C THR A 65 -6.19 5.47 9.14
N GLY A 66 -6.36 6.76 8.96
CA GLY A 66 -6.64 7.70 10.03
C GLY A 66 -5.37 8.21 10.70
N SER A 67 -5.29 8.16 12.04
CA SER A 67 -4.14 8.68 12.79
C SER A 67 -2.84 7.90 12.56
N GLY A 68 -2.93 6.68 12.03
CA GLY A 68 -1.78 5.86 11.63
C GLY A 68 -1.21 6.21 10.25
N GLU A 69 -1.91 7.03 9.47
CA GLU A 69 -1.49 7.44 8.14
C GLU A 69 -0.54 8.63 8.23
N VAL A 70 0.73 8.37 8.00
CA VAL A 70 1.80 9.37 8.11
C VAL A 70 2.18 9.89 6.72
N ASN A 71 2.30 11.21 6.60
CA ASN A 71 2.83 11.86 5.40
C ASN A 71 4.35 11.66 5.34
N GLU A 72 4.79 10.67 4.60
CA GLU A 72 6.20 10.44 4.33
C GLU A 72 6.63 11.15 3.04
N ARG A 73 7.92 11.41 2.92
CA ARG A 73 8.51 11.92 1.67
C ARG A 73 8.47 10.90 0.55
N HIS A 74 8.72 9.66 0.91
CA HIS A 74 8.80 8.53 -0.01
C HIS A 74 8.67 7.22 0.75
N ALA A 75 7.90 6.29 0.19
CA ALA A 75 7.82 4.92 0.61
C ALA A 75 8.26 4.02 -0.54
N VAL A 76 9.20 3.13 -0.28
CA VAL A 76 9.61 2.12 -1.28
C VAL A 76 8.51 1.09 -1.41
N SER A 77 7.95 0.96 -2.60
CA SER A 77 6.98 -0.09 -2.93
C SER A 77 7.66 -1.42 -3.24
N VAL A 78 6.88 -2.51 -3.30
CA VAL A 78 7.42 -3.80 -3.77
C VAL A 78 7.94 -3.68 -5.20
N PHE A 79 7.22 -2.94 -6.05
CA PHE A 79 7.66 -2.64 -7.42
C PHE A 79 9.06 -2.01 -7.46
N GLU A 80 9.23 -0.90 -6.74
CA GLU A 80 10.52 -0.19 -6.68
C GLU A 80 11.63 -1.05 -6.06
N GLY A 81 11.31 -1.81 -5.01
CA GLY A 81 12.26 -2.71 -4.36
C GLY A 81 12.77 -3.79 -5.30
N LEU A 82 11.91 -4.33 -6.16
CA LEU A 82 12.29 -5.29 -7.19
C LEU A 82 13.20 -4.65 -8.24
N GLU A 83 12.84 -3.47 -8.78
CA GLU A 83 13.68 -2.77 -9.76
C GLU A 83 15.05 -2.42 -9.18
N GLN A 84 15.11 -1.92 -7.95
CA GLN A 84 16.38 -1.63 -7.25
C GLN A 84 17.21 -2.89 -7.00
N SER A 85 16.59 -4.06 -6.94
CA SER A 85 17.23 -5.36 -6.78
C SER A 85 17.62 -6.02 -8.12
N GLY A 86 17.43 -5.31 -9.24
CA GLY A 86 17.82 -5.76 -10.57
C GLY A 86 16.78 -6.63 -11.29
N PHE A 87 15.55 -6.69 -10.80
CA PHE A 87 14.46 -7.30 -11.54
C PHE A 87 13.86 -6.33 -12.55
N THR A 88 13.25 -6.88 -13.59
CA THR A 88 12.47 -6.14 -14.57
C THR A 88 11.01 -6.59 -14.47
N VAL A 89 10.15 -5.73 -13.96
CA VAL A 89 8.72 -6.02 -13.89
C VAL A 89 8.11 -5.94 -15.30
N THR A 90 7.46 -7.01 -15.73
CA THR A 90 6.94 -7.15 -17.09
C THR A 90 5.44 -6.90 -17.23
N THR A 91 4.71 -6.84 -16.13
CA THR A 91 3.25 -6.71 -16.09
C THR A 91 2.77 -5.26 -15.94
N MET A 92 3.45 -4.32 -16.63
CA MET A 92 3.16 -2.88 -16.51
C MET A 92 1.72 -2.52 -16.83
N ARG A 93 1.11 -3.19 -17.83
CA ARG A 93 -0.28 -2.96 -18.20
C ARG A 93 -1.25 -3.22 -17.03
N TRP A 94 -1.08 -4.34 -16.30
CA TRP A 94 -1.91 -4.64 -15.15
C TRP A 94 -1.71 -3.61 -14.03
N ILE A 95 -0.48 -3.17 -13.83
CA ILE A 95 -0.12 -2.16 -12.83
C ILE A 95 -0.72 -0.79 -13.19
N GLU A 96 -0.69 -0.40 -14.45
CA GLU A 96 -1.30 0.85 -14.93
C GLU A 96 -2.83 0.82 -14.79
N ASP A 97 -3.47 -0.31 -15.14
CA ASP A 97 -4.90 -0.52 -14.92
C ASP A 97 -5.26 -0.40 -13.42
N TYR A 98 -4.40 -0.92 -12.55
CA TYR A 98 -4.58 -0.80 -11.09
C TYR A 98 -4.42 0.64 -10.62
N ASP A 99 -3.38 1.36 -11.07
CA ASP A 99 -3.14 2.75 -10.71
C ASP A 99 -4.34 3.62 -11.14
N GLN A 100 -4.88 3.39 -12.34
CA GLN A 100 -6.06 4.10 -12.80
C GLN A 100 -7.29 3.82 -11.91
N ALA A 101 -7.58 2.56 -11.61
CA ALA A 101 -8.69 2.19 -10.74
C ALA A 101 -8.54 2.77 -9.33
N PHE A 102 -7.31 2.86 -8.83
CA PHE A 102 -7.01 3.48 -7.55
C PHE A 102 -7.31 4.99 -7.56
N GLU A 103 -6.84 5.71 -8.59
CA GLU A 103 -7.05 7.15 -8.72
C GLU A 103 -8.53 7.51 -8.92
N GLU A 104 -9.25 6.73 -9.73
CA GLU A 104 -10.69 6.90 -9.92
C GLU A 104 -11.45 6.71 -8.59
N GLY A 105 -11.13 5.66 -7.84
CA GLY A 105 -11.72 5.40 -6.54
C GLY A 105 -11.40 6.46 -5.49
N GLU A 106 -10.18 7.02 -5.46
CA GLU A 106 -9.84 8.15 -4.59
C GLU A 106 -10.67 9.40 -4.93
N GLN A 107 -10.86 9.68 -6.23
CA GLN A 107 -11.65 10.82 -6.67
C GLN A 107 -13.13 10.66 -6.28
N GLU A 108 -13.71 9.49 -6.52
CA GLU A 108 -15.09 9.18 -6.13
C GLU A 108 -15.28 9.31 -4.61
N TYR A 109 -14.35 8.75 -3.84
CA TYR A 109 -14.38 8.87 -2.37
C TYR A 109 -14.29 10.34 -1.93
N ALA A 110 -13.37 11.12 -2.50
CA ALA A 110 -13.23 12.54 -2.18
C ALA A 110 -14.48 13.36 -2.52
N GLU A 111 -15.16 13.04 -3.62
CA GLU A 111 -16.42 13.67 -3.98
C GLU A 111 -17.56 13.31 -3.02
N GLU A 112 -17.68 12.02 -2.67
CA GLU A 112 -18.65 11.58 -1.67
C GLU A 112 -18.37 12.22 -0.30
N PHE A 113 -17.10 12.28 0.10
CA PHE A 113 -16.68 12.93 1.33
C PHE A 113 -17.11 14.39 1.36
N ARG A 114 -16.88 15.16 0.28
CA ARG A 114 -17.30 16.55 0.16
C ARG A 114 -18.82 16.70 0.22
N LYS A 115 -19.59 15.83 -0.43
CA LYS A 115 -21.05 15.82 -0.39
C LYS A 115 -21.57 15.56 1.02
N LYS A 116 -21.00 14.59 1.72
CA LYS A 116 -21.38 14.23 3.10
C LYS A 116 -20.94 15.26 4.12
N LEU A 117 -19.79 15.91 3.95
CA LEU A 117 -19.29 16.98 4.82
C LEU A 117 -20.22 18.20 4.83
N SER A 118 -21.00 18.42 3.77
CA SER A 118 -22.00 19.49 3.70
C SER A 118 -23.26 19.22 4.54
N LEU A 119 -23.45 18.00 5.03
CA LEU A 119 -24.56 17.63 5.89
C LEU A 119 -24.30 18.15 7.31
N LYS A 120 -25.23 18.92 7.85
CA LYS A 120 -25.11 19.60 9.15
C LYS A 120 -25.30 18.67 10.37
N ASN A 121 -25.11 17.37 10.20
CA ASN A 121 -25.35 16.37 11.22
C ASN A 121 -24.03 15.78 11.73
N LEU A 122 -23.77 15.93 13.04
CA LEU A 122 -22.56 15.42 13.70
C LEU A 122 -22.41 13.90 13.55
N SER A 123 -23.49 13.15 13.55
CA SER A 123 -23.50 11.70 13.40
C SER A 123 -23.01 11.28 12.02
N ASP A 124 -23.41 11.98 10.96
CA ASP A 124 -22.97 11.71 9.60
C ASP A 124 -21.48 12.04 9.41
N PHE A 125 -21.02 13.12 10.07
CA PHE A 125 -19.61 13.48 10.11
C PHE A 125 -18.77 12.39 10.80
N MET A 126 -19.21 11.91 11.97
CA MET A 126 -18.52 10.86 12.70
C MET A 126 -18.46 9.54 11.90
N ASN A 127 -19.57 9.15 11.26
CA ASN A 127 -19.62 7.99 10.40
C ASN A 127 -18.66 8.11 9.19
N LEU A 128 -18.58 9.30 8.61
CA LEU A 128 -17.69 9.59 7.51
C LEU A 128 -16.21 9.46 7.91
N MET A 129 -15.87 10.01 9.08
CA MET A 129 -14.49 9.90 9.63
C MET A 129 -14.11 8.46 9.98
N SER A 130 -15.09 7.61 10.26
CA SER A 130 -14.88 6.18 10.56
C SER A 130 -14.93 5.28 9.31
N SER A 131 -15.08 5.86 8.13
CA SER A 131 -15.19 5.12 6.86
C SER A 131 -14.07 5.57 5.91
N PRO A 132 -12.82 5.15 6.14
CA PRO A 132 -11.69 5.54 5.28
C PRO A 132 -11.84 4.96 3.87
N TYR A 133 -11.15 5.58 2.92
CA TYR A 133 -11.02 5.03 1.56
C TYR A 133 -10.42 3.63 1.62
N ARG A 134 -11.04 2.70 0.94
CA ARG A 134 -10.55 1.33 0.81
C ARG A 134 -9.92 1.14 -0.55
N TYR A 135 -8.69 0.67 -0.56
CA TYR A 135 -7.95 0.39 -1.79
C TYR A 135 -8.62 -0.75 -2.57
N PRO A 136 -8.77 -0.60 -3.88
CA PRO A 136 -9.32 -1.67 -4.71
C PRO A 136 -8.38 -2.89 -4.71
N TYR A 137 -8.93 -4.08 -4.94
CA TYR A 137 -8.12 -5.30 -5.13
C TYR A 137 -7.45 -5.34 -6.51
N GLY A 138 -7.88 -4.48 -7.41
CA GLY A 138 -7.52 -4.54 -8.82
C GLY A 138 -8.44 -5.46 -9.62
N ARG A 139 -8.18 -5.57 -10.91
CA ARG A 139 -8.90 -6.53 -11.77
C ARG A 139 -8.30 -7.92 -11.67
N ALA A 140 -9.10 -8.93 -12.00
CA ALA A 140 -8.59 -10.29 -12.14
C ALA A 140 -7.47 -10.37 -13.18
N ILE A 141 -6.51 -11.26 -12.92
CA ILE A 141 -5.46 -11.59 -13.89
C ILE A 141 -6.12 -12.40 -15.02
N GLN A 142 -5.91 -11.97 -16.25
CA GLN A 142 -6.40 -12.62 -17.45
C GLN A 142 -5.31 -13.50 -18.07
N GLU A 143 -5.70 -14.49 -18.85
CA GLU A 143 -4.77 -15.37 -19.58
C GLU A 143 -3.76 -14.54 -20.41
N LYS A 144 -4.25 -13.49 -21.04
CA LYS A 144 -3.41 -12.54 -21.79
C LYS A 144 -2.35 -11.84 -20.94
N ASP A 145 -2.63 -11.53 -19.67
CA ASP A 145 -1.65 -10.91 -18.76
C ASP A 145 -0.51 -11.88 -18.45
N ILE A 146 -0.82 -13.18 -18.37
CA ILE A 146 0.14 -14.26 -18.15
C ILE A 146 1.01 -14.45 -19.40
N GLU A 147 0.38 -14.55 -20.57
CA GLU A 147 1.09 -14.70 -21.85
C GLU A 147 2.03 -13.52 -22.13
N GLU A 148 1.56 -12.29 -21.91
CA GLU A 148 2.34 -11.07 -22.13
C GLU A 148 3.43 -10.85 -21.07
N SER A 149 3.39 -11.53 -19.93
CA SER A 149 4.39 -11.38 -18.86
C SER A 149 5.79 -11.85 -19.26
N ASP A 150 5.88 -12.76 -20.22
CA ASP A 150 7.15 -13.30 -20.76
C ASP A 150 8.14 -13.72 -19.65
N THR A 151 7.62 -14.40 -18.61
CA THR A 151 8.38 -14.91 -17.49
C THR A 151 7.66 -16.09 -16.81
N ASP A 152 8.45 -17.01 -16.21
CA ASP A 152 7.94 -18.13 -15.44
C ASP A 152 7.82 -17.81 -13.93
N SER A 153 8.15 -16.59 -13.54
CA SER A 153 8.17 -16.17 -12.15
C SER A 153 7.16 -15.07 -11.89
N CYS A 154 6.33 -15.24 -10.85
CA CYS A 154 5.30 -14.29 -10.46
C CYS A 154 5.38 -13.98 -8.96
N ILE A 155 5.15 -12.71 -8.63
CA ILE A 155 4.88 -12.26 -7.26
C ILE A 155 3.47 -11.67 -7.24
N TYR A 156 2.63 -12.17 -6.34
CA TYR A 156 1.34 -11.58 -6.05
C TYR A 156 1.34 -10.96 -4.65
N VAL A 157 1.12 -9.66 -4.57
CA VAL A 157 1.16 -8.92 -3.30
C VAL A 157 -0.24 -8.77 -2.74
N VAL A 158 -0.60 -9.67 -1.83
CA VAL A 158 -1.85 -9.57 -1.07
C VAL A 158 -1.73 -8.43 -0.07
N SER A 159 -2.61 -7.47 -0.15
CA SER A 159 -2.62 -6.31 0.73
C SER A 159 -3.92 -6.20 1.51
N ARG A 160 -3.84 -5.80 2.77
CA ARG A 160 -5.01 -5.62 3.64
C ARG A 160 -4.88 -4.31 4.38
N GLN A 161 -5.95 -3.54 4.33
CA GLN A 161 -6.05 -2.23 4.96
C GLN A 161 -6.96 -2.31 6.18
N ALA A 162 -6.51 -1.75 7.29
CA ALA A 162 -7.32 -1.53 8.48
C ALA A 162 -7.13 -0.09 8.95
N GLY A 163 -8.06 0.43 9.75
CA GLY A 163 -8.00 1.80 10.25
C GLY A 163 -8.44 1.88 11.70
N GLU A 164 -8.24 3.03 12.29
CA GLU A 164 -8.68 3.31 13.65
C GLU A 164 -10.22 3.24 13.74
N GLY A 165 -10.73 2.37 14.60
CA GLY A 165 -12.17 2.13 14.72
C GLY A 165 -12.82 1.39 13.54
N ALA A 166 -12.01 0.85 12.62
CA ALA A 166 -12.46 0.14 11.43
C ALA A 166 -11.81 -1.26 11.37
N ASP A 167 -12.24 -2.15 12.26
CA ASP A 167 -11.79 -3.54 12.26
C ASP A 167 -12.24 -4.26 11.00
N ARG A 168 -11.38 -5.13 10.48
CA ARG A 168 -11.72 -6.01 9.36
C ARG A 168 -12.61 -7.14 9.84
N LYS A 169 -13.60 -7.48 9.01
CA LYS A 169 -14.50 -8.61 9.27
C LYS A 169 -13.85 -9.92 8.85
N LEU A 170 -14.27 -11.02 9.49
CA LEU A 170 -13.87 -12.38 9.12
C LEU A 170 -14.68 -12.84 7.90
N ASP A 171 -14.52 -12.15 6.78
CA ASP A 171 -15.11 -12.55 5.51
C ASP A 171 -14.04 -12.60 4.41
N GLU A 172 -14.43 -13.17 3.25
CA GLU A 172 -13.51 -13.41 2.14
C GLU A 172 -12.95 -12.12 1.54
N ASN A 173 -13.65 -11.00 1.71
CA ASN A 173 -13.23 -9.72 1.11
C ASN A 173 -12.38 -8.87 2.05
N GLU A 174 -12.36 -9.16 3.34
CA GLU A 174 -11.64 -8.32 4.30
C GLU A 174 -10.48 -9.04 5.00
N TYR A 175 -10.66 -10.29 5.42
CA TYR A 175 -9.61 -11.06 6.08
C TYR A 175 -9.10 -12.21 5.21
N GLY A 176 -9.98 -12.90 4.51
CA GLY A 176 -9.63 -13.98 3.61
C GLY A 176 -9.06 -13.51 2.28
N ILE A 177 -8.79 -14.45 1.39
CA ILE A 177 -8.41 -14.22 0.00
C ILE A 177 -9.69 -14.05 -0.81
N SER A 178 -9.86 -12.92 -1.49
CA SER A 178 -11.01 -12.65 -2.34
C SER A 178 -11.00 -13.53 -3.60
N GLU A 179 -12.14 -13.63 -4.30
CA GLU A 179 -12.20 -14.35 -5.57
C GLU A 179 -11.21 -13.82 -6.62
N ILE A 180 -10.97 -12.51 -6.63
CA ILE A 180 -10.01 -11.87 -7.56
C ILE A 180 -8.56 -12.27 -7.23
N GLU A 181 -8.27 -12.55 -5.97
CA GLU A 181 -6.94 -12.93 -5.50
C GLU A 181 -6.70 -14.45 -5.53
N ARG A 182 -7.72 -15.25 -5.82
CA ARG A 182 -7.58 -16.70 -6.04
C ARG A 182 -7.13 -16.96 -7.47
N ILE A 183 -5.86 -17.23 -7.62
CA ILE A 183 -5.19 -17.55 -8.90
C ILE A 183 -5.20 -19.07 -9.09
#